data_cc0a285476a1d149452da0ae61bf4507
#
_entry.id   cc0a285476a1d149452da0ae61bf4507
#
_cell.length_a   1.000
_cell.length_b   1.000
_cell.length_c   1.000
_cell.angle_alpha   90.00
_cell.angle_beta   90.00
_cell.angle_gamma   90.00
#
_symmetry.space_group_name_H-M   'P 1'
#
loop_
_entity.id
_entity.type
_entity.pdbx_description
1 polymer ?
#
loop_
_entity_poly.entity_id
_entity_poly.type
_entity_poly.pdbx_seq_one_letter_code
_entity_poly.pdbx_strand_id
1 'polypeptide(L)'
;MSDQFIGKRAGDAVLNIRITGMKELQAKLAKLGPLVKRDCEIAAANYLLLQIVKDVPPWKKVTRRSVYGVPFQSDKQRRWFFFALSHGMIDVPYRRRGKSGGIASRWHIQQTKNNVFIYNDDPAAVYVYDDMWQNKLVGRIGWRTINVIVASKAKQLDRVLDRAAKASIKRQGLA
;
A
#
# COMPACT_ATOMS: atom_id res chain seq x y z
N MET A 1 7.79 24.40 7.05
CA MET A 1 6.85 24.54 5.93
C MET A 1 6.06 23.26 5.84
N SER A 2 4.82 23.33 6.27
CA SER A 2 3.88 22.20 6.32
C SER A 2 3.29 21.99 4.93
N ASP A 3 3.63 20.85 4.28
CA ASP A 3 3.00 20.44 3.04
C ASP A 3 1.55 20.08 3.34
N GLN A 4 0.64 20.94 2.92
CA GLN A 4 -0.80 20.73 3.00
C GLN A 4 -1.20 19.54 2.13
N PHE A 5 -1.76 18.53 2.77
CA PHE A 5 -2.51 17.47 2.12
C PHE A 5 -3.79 18.07 1.54
N ILE A 6 -3.87 18.20 0.24
CA ILE A 6 -5.14 18.51 -0.45
C ILE A 6 -5.94 17.21 -0.53
N GLY A 7 -6.74 16.96 0.52
CA GLY A 7 -7.72 15.87 0.53
C GLY A 7 -8.86 16.17 -0.43
N LYS A 8 -8.95 15.46 -1.55
CA LYS A 8 -10.16 15.40 -2.36
C LYS A 8 -11.22 14.55 -1.67
N ARG A 9 -12.48 15.00 -1.77
CA ARG A 9 -13.67 14.39 -1.16
C ARG A 9 -13.89 12.94 -1.60
N ALA A 10 -14.64 12.18 -0.81
CA ALA A 10 -14.90 10.75 -0.82
C ALA A 10 -15.35 10.06 -2.15
N GLY A 11 -15.31 10.75 -3.29
CA GLY A 11 -15.58 10.17 -4.61
C GLY A 11 -14.33 9.81 -5.43
N ASP A 12 -13.17 10.43 -5.13
CA ASP A 12 -11.93 10.30 -5.90
C ASP A 12 -10.74 9.95 -4.99
N ALA A 13 -10.93 9.03 -4.05
CA ALA A 13 -9.86 8.62 -3.13
C ALA A 13 -8.78 7.82 -3.88
N VAL A 14 -7.88 8.52 -4.54
CA VAL A 14 -6.62 7.97 -5.05
C VAL A 14 -5.64 7.96 -3.89
N LEU A 15 -5.25 6.78 -3.41
CA LEU A 15 -4.19 6.64 -2.41
C LEU A 15 -2.85 6.95 -3.07
N ASN A 16 -2.40 8.19 -2.94
CA ASN A 16 -1.07 8.62 -3.40
C ASN A 16 -0.05 8.34 -2.30
N ILE A 17 0.81 7.35 -2.51
CA ILE A 17 1.90 7.04 -1.59
C ILE A 17 3.07 7.95 -1.91
N ARG A 18 3.27 8.96 -1.08
CA ARG A 18 4.54 9.69 -1.04
C ARG A 18 5.44 8.98 -0.03
N ILE A 19 6.56 8.43 -0.47
CA ILE A 19 7.56 7.81 0.42
C ILE A 19 8.24 8.93 1.21
N THR A 20 7.66 9.33 2.34
CA THR A 20 8.13 10.44 3.16
C THR A 20 9.12 10.01 4.25
N GLY A 21 9.18 8.72 4.58
CA GLY A 21 9.96 8.22 5.71
C GLY A 21 11.46 8.00 5.50
N MET A 22 12.02 8.36 4.32
CA MET A 22 13.39 7.98 3.97
C MET A 22 14.26 9.22 3.67
N LYS A 23 14.41 10.12 4.67
CA LYS A 23 15.23 11.33 4.53
C LYS A 23 16.67 11.05 4.04
N GLU A 24 17.29 9.98 4.54
CA GLU A 24 18.63 9.57 4.12
C GLU A 24 18.67 9.13 2.66
N LEU A 25 17.64 8.43 2.22
CA LEU A 25 17.51 7.99 0.83
C LEU A 25 17.27 9.16 -0.11
N GLN A 26 16.41 10.10 0.28
CA GLN A 26 16.17 11.33 -0.47
C GLN A 26 17.46 12.16 -0.60
N ALA A 27 18.27 12.23 0.47
CA ALA A 27 19.56 12.91 0.44
C ALA A 27 20.58 12.23 -0.49
N LYS A 28 20.60 10.89 -0.54
CA LYS A 28 21.41 10.13 -1.51
C LYS A 28 20.95 10.39 -2.94
N LEU A 29 19.64 10.29 -3.21
CA LEU A 29 19.05 10.51 -4.54
C LEU A 29 19.23 11.96 -5.03
N ALA A 30 19.22 12.94 -4.13
CA ALA A 30 19.44 14.34 -4.49
C ALA A 30 20.86 14.63 -5.03
N LYS A 31 21.83 13.78 -4.69
CA LYS A 31 23.23 13.90 -5.17
C LYS A 31 23.44 13.24 -6.54
N LEU A 32 22.47 12.49 -7.04
CA LEU A 32 22.56 11.80 -8.32
C LEU A 32 22.08 12.71 -9.46
N GLY A 33 22.64 12.52 -10.66
CA GLY A 33 22.14 13.18 -11.86
C GLY A 33 20.68 12.83 -12.15
N PRO A 34 19.93 13.69 -12.86
CA PRO A 34 18.47 13.53 -13.05
C PRO A 34 18.05 12.18 -13.66
N LEU A 35 18.86 11.66 -14.59
CA LEU A 35 18.59 10.37 -15.23
C LEU A 35 18.76 9.19 -14.27
N VAL A 36 19.87 9.21 -13.50
CA VAL A 36 20.14 8.16 -12.50
C VAL A 36 19.08 8.18 -11.41
N LYS A 37 18.70 9.38 -10.93
CA LYS A 37 17.61 9.55 -9.97
C LYS A 37 16.33 8.93 -10.46
N ARG A 38 15.92 9.22 -11.71
CA ARG A 38 14.71 8.67 -12.31
C ARG A 38 14.73 7.15 -12.43
N ASP A 39 15.83 6.58 -12.87
CA ASP A 39 16.00 5.11 -12.94
C ASP A 39 15.86 4.46 -11.56
N CYS A 40 16.44 5.08 -10.54
CA CYS A 40 16.31 4.64 -9.14
C CYS A 40 14.85 4.71 -8.64
N GLU A 41 14.14 5.81 -8.93
CA GLU A 41 12.74 5.97 -8.54
C GLU A 41 11.84 4.91 -9.20
N ILE A 42 12.04 4.63 -10.48
CA ILE A 42 11.31 3.59 -11.20
C ILE A 42 11.61 2.20 -10.62
N ALA A 43 12.88 1.89 -10.35
CA ALA A 43 13.27 0.61 -9.77
C ALA A 43 12.69 0.43 -8.36
N ALA A 44 12.70 1.50 -7.54
CA ALA A 44 12.10 1.50 -6.22
C ALA A 44 10.58 1.29 -6.28
N ALA A 45 9.89 2.00 -7.18
CA ALA A 45 8.44 1.89 -7.35
C ALA A 45 8.04 0.48 -7.78
N ASN A 46 8.72 -0.11 -8.76
CA ASN A 46 8.48 -1.49 -9.20
C ASN A 46 8.71 -2.50 -8.07
N TYR A 47 9.79 -2.35 -7.32
CA TYR A 47 10.06 -3.22 -6.17
C TYR A 47 8.98 -3.11 -5.10
N LEU A 48 8.62 -1.89 -4.68
CA LEU A 48 7.59 -1.65 -3.66
C LEU A 48 6.23 -2.14 -4.10
N LEU A 49 5.83 -1.91 -5.35
CA LEU A 49 4.59 -2.43 -5.90
C LEU A 49 4.49 -3.95 -5.72
N LEU A 50 5.54 -4.67 -6.09
CA LEU A 50 5.59 -6.13 -5.94
C LEU A 50 5.49 -6.56 -4.47
N GLN A 51 6.09 -5.80 -3.53
CA GLN A 51 6.00 -6.11 -2.11
C GLN A 51 4.58 -5.84 -1.57
N ILE A 52 3.96 -4.74 -1.96
CA ILE A 52 2.59 -4.38 -1.54
C ILE A 52 1.59 -5.44 -2.05
N VAL A 53 1.68 -5.83 -3.32
CA VAL A 53 0.79 -6.84 -3.90
C VAL A 53 0.97 -8.21 -3.22
N LYS A 54 2.18 -8.57 -2.82
CA LYS A 54 2.47 -9.83 -2.10
C LYS A 54 2.05 -9.82 -0.63
N ASP A 55 1.89 -8.64 -0.04
CA ASP A 55 1.60 -8.48 1.39
C ASP A 55 0.11 -8.64 1.75
N VAL A 56 -0.65 -9.28 0.89
CA VAL A 56 -2.08 -9.55 1.12
C VAL A 56 -2.21 -10.75 2.08
N PRO A 57 -2.87 -10.58 3.24
CA PRO A 57 -3.06 -11.70 4.16
C PRO A 57 -3.92 -12.80 3.51
N PRO A 58 -3.71 -14.06 3.92
CA PRO A 58 -4.48 -15.17 3.40
C PRO A 58 -5.97 -15.00 3.71
N TRP A 59 -6.81 -15.33 2.71
CA TRP A 59 -8.26 -15.27 2.88
C TRP A 59 -8.72 -16.23 3.98
N LYS A 60 -9.44 -15.70 4.97
CA LYS A 60 -10.12 -16.50 5.98
C LYS A 60 -11.63 -16.24 5.90
N LYS A 61 -12.42 -17.31 5.93
CA LYS A 61 -13.89 -17.20 5.87
C LYS A 61 -14.46 -16.64 7.16
N VAL A 62 -15.59 -15.94 7.06
CA VAL A 62 -16.43 -15.63 8.21
C VAL A 62 -17.05 -16.92 8.74
N THR A 63 -16.94 -17.16 10.02
CA THR A 63 -17.51 -18.33 10.70
C THR A 63 -18.41 -17.90 11.86
N ARG A 64 -19.18 -18.84 12.44
CA ARG A 64 -19.99 -18.55 13.63
C ARG A 64 -19.16 -18.10 14.85
N ARG A 65 -17.86 -18.37 14.87
CA ARG A 65 -16.94 -18.05 15.98
C ARG A 65 -16.02 -16.89 15.69
N SER A 66 -15.83 -16.53 14.42
CA SER A 66 -14.83 -15.51 14.06
C SER A 66 -15.18 -14.80 12.77
N VAL A 67 -14.72 -13.56 12.66
CA VAL A 67 -14.69 -12.78 11.42
C VAL A 67 -13.26 -12.83 10.89
N TYR A 68 -13.04 -13.53 9.79
CA TYR A 68 -11.70 -13.68 9.17
C TYR A 68 -10.61 -14.21 10.11
N GLY A 69 -10.99 -15.11 11.02
CA GLY A 69 -10.07 -15.67 12.00
C GLY A 69 -9.88 -14.84 13.26
N VAL A 70 -10.53 -13.69 13.37
CA VAL A 70 -10.60 -12.89 14.60
C VAL A 70 -11.83 -13.30 15.39
N PRO A 71 -11.70 -13.84 16.61
CA PRO A 71 -12.84 -14.26 17.42
C PRO A 71 -13.71 -13.06 17.81
N PHE A 72 -15.02 -13.30 17.92
CA PHE A 72 -15.93 -12.32 18.49
C PHE A 72 -15.65 -12.12 19.98
N GLN A 73 -15.69 -10.89 20.45
CA GLN A 73 -15.44 -10.55 21.86
C GLN A 73 -16.60 -10.98 22.77
N SER A 74 -17.83 -11.06 22.22
CA SER A 74 -19.02 -11.48 22.96
C SER A 74 -20.09 -12.06 22.03
N ASP A 75 -21.02 -12.84 22.63
CA ASP A 75 -22.19 -13.35 21.88
C ASP A 75 -23.11 -12.21 21.40
N LYS A 76 -23.19 -11.10 22.13
CA LYS A 76 -23.95 -9.92 21.69
C LYS A 76 -23.35 -9.33 20.42
N GLN A 77 -22.03 -9.16 20.37
CA GLN A 77 -21.32 -8.70 19.17
C GLN A 77 -21.54 -9.66 18.00
N ARG A 78 -21.42 -10.96 18.23
CA ARG A 78 -21.65 -11.99 17.23
C ARG A 78 -23.04 -11.91 16.63
N ARG A 79 -24.11 -11.88 17.48
CA ARG A 79 -25.51 -11.80 17.04
C ARG A 79 -25.75 -10.53 16.23
N TRP A 80 -25.28 -9.38 16.74
CA TRP A 80 -25.40 -8.10 16.05
C TRP A 80 -24.70 -8.13 14.68
N PHE A 81 -23.48 -8.66 14.60
CA PHE A 81 -22.74 -8.78 13.34
C PHE A 81 -23.51 -9.54 12.26
N PHE A 82 -24.03 -10.72 12.61
CA PHE A 82 -24.78 -11.53 11.64
C PHE A 82 -26.14 -10.91 11.30
N PHE A 83 -26.79 -10.27 12.24
CA PHE A 83 -27.98 -9.49 12.00
C PHE A 83 -27.71 -8.37 11.01
N ALA A 84 -26.73 -7.51 11.29
CA ALA A 84 -26.37 -6.40 10.43
C ALA A 84 -25.91 -6.84 9.03
N LEU A 85 -25.18 -7.96 8.94
CA LEU A 85 -24.75 -8.54 7.67
C LEU A 85 -25.94 -9.06 6.85
N SER A 86 -26.91 -9.74 7.47
CA SER A 86 -28.10 -10.27 6.78
C SER A 86 -29.04 -9.18 6.28
N HIS A 87 -29.03 -8.01 6.94
CA HIS A 87 -29.85 -6.85 6.56
C HIS A 87 -29.10 -5.84 5.68
N GLY A 88 -27.87 -6.16 5.23
CA GLY A 88 -27.08 -5.25 4.40
C GLY A 88 -26.63 -3.96 5.08
N MET A 89 -26.70 -3.91 6.43
CA MET A 89 -26.31 -2.73 7.22
C MET A 89 -24.78 -2.58 7.33
N ILE A 90 -24.04 -3.66 7.10
CA ILE A 90 -22.58 -3.67 7.09
C ILE A 90 -22.09 -4.44 5.88
N ASP A 91 -21.03 -3.90 5.26
CA ASP A 91 -20.28 -4.61 4.25
C ASP A 91 -19.14 -5.43 4.88
N VAL A 92 -18.85 -6.57 4.27
CA VAL A 92 -17.72 -7.39 4.68
C VAL A 92 -16.44 -6.69 4.20
N PRO A 93 -15.56 -6.20 5.07
CA PRO A 93 -14.44 -5.34 4.70
C PRO A 93 -13.41 -6.04 3.79
N TYR A 94 -13.43 -7.38 3.76
CA TYR A 94 -12.56 -8.17 2.90
C TYR A 94 -13.38 -9.19 2.12
N ARG A 95 -13.86 -8.80 0.96
CA ARG A 95 -14.58 -9.66 0.03
C ARG A 95 -13.76 -9.82 -1.24
N ARG A 96 -13.37 -11.04 -1.59
CA ARG A 96 -12.88 -11.30 -2.94
C ARG A 96 -14.03 -11.07 -3.92
N ARG A 97 -13.98 -9.96 -4.63
CA ARG A 97 -14.87 -9.72 -5.76
C ARG A 97 -14.32 -10.49 -6.96
N GLY A 98 -14.82 -11.68 -7.20
CA GLY A 98 -14.63 -12.43 -8.44
C GLY A 98 -13.18 -12.65 -8.88
N LYS A 99 -13.00 -12.88 -10.17
CA LYS A 99 -11.69 -13.08 -10.83
C LYS A 99 -10.80 -11.82 -10.92
N SER A 100 -11.31 -10.65 -10.60
CA SER A 100 -10.61 -9.35 -10.73
C SER A 100 -9.59 -9.04 -9.63
N GLY A 101 -9.27 -9.99 -8.78
CA GLY A 101 -8.17 -9.84 -7.81
C GLY A 101 -8.39 -8.87 -6.65
N GLY A 102 -9.50 -8.13 -6.61
CA GLY A 102 -9.80 -7.15 -5.55
C GLY A 102 -8.79 -6.00 -5.47
N ILE A 103 -8.65 -5.39 -4.29
CA ILE A 103 -7.77 -4.23 -4.03
C ILE A 103 -6.32 -4.49 -4.46
N ALA A 104 -5.82 -5.72 -4.29
CA ALA A 104 -4.43 -6.06 -4.61
C ALA A 104 -4.10 -5.98 -6.11
N SER A 105 -5.09 -6.12 -7.00
CA SER A 105 -4.87 -6.05 -8.45
C SER A 105 -5.01 -4.65 -9.05
N ARG A 106 -5.37 -3.67 -8.23
CA ARG A 106 -5.63 -2.29 -8.65
C ARG A 106 -4.49 -1.33 -8.29
N TRP A 107 -3.32 -1.86 -8.07
CA TRP A 107 -2.11 -1.08 -7.87
C TRP A 107 -1.43 -0.77 -9.20
N HIS A 108 -1.09 0.50 -9.40
CA HIS A 108 -0.47 1.01 -10.62
C HIS A 108 0.72 1.90 -10.29
N ILE A 109 1.62 2.01 -11.26
CA ILE A 109 2.72 2.99 -11.25
C ILE A 109 2.41 4.05 -12.29
N GLN A 110 2.39 5.30 -11.86
CA GLN A 110 2.29 6.45 -12.72
C GLN A 110 3.61 7.22 -12.73
N GLN A 111 4.13 7.48 -13.91
CA GLN A 111 5.32 8.27 -14.10
C GLN A 111 4.94 9.65 -14.62
N THR A 112 5.38 10.69 -13.93
CA THR A 112 5.31 12.06 -14.40
C THR A 112 6.71 12.56 -14.76
N LYS A 113 6.82 13.79 -15.28
CA LYS A 113 8.13 14.38 -15.61
C LYS A 113 9.09 14.39 -14.41
N ASN A 114 8.57 14.64 -13.20
CA ASN A 114 9.37 14.91 -12.01
C ASN A 114 9.27 13.83 -10.93
N ASN A 115 8.27 12.93 -10.98
CA ASN A 115 8.00 11.98 -9.91
C ASN A 115 7.48 10.65 -10.45
N VAL A 116 7.66 9.59 -9.65
CA VAL A 116 7.06 8.28 -9.85
C VAL A 116 6.12 8.01 -8.68
N PHE A 117 4.88 7.70 -8.97
CA PHE A 117 3.84 7.43 -7.97
C PHE A 117 3.40 5.98 -8.04
N ILE A 118 3.15 5.40 -6.87
CA ILE A 118 2.41 4.13 -6.73
C ILE A 118 1.03 4.52 -6.20
N TYR A 119 -0.03 4.10 -6.88
CA TYR A 119 -1.39 4.39 -6.46
C TYR A 119 -2.30 3.18 -6.62
N ASN A 120 -3.42 3.21 -5.92
CA ASN A 120 -4.48 2.22 -6.04
C ASN A 120 -5.77 2.95 -6.39
N ASP A 121 -6.47 2.51 -7.42
CA ASP A 121 -7.71 3.12 -7.90
C ASP A 121 -8.97 2.57 -7.20
N ASP A 122 -8.81 1.63 -6.25
CA ASP A 122 -9.93 1.16 -5.42
C ASP A 122 -10.15 2.12 -4.24
N PRO A 123 -11.32 2.75 -4.11
CA PRO A 123 -11.62 3.64 -2.97
C PRO A 123 -11.47 2.96 -1.61
N ALA A 124 -11.64 1.64 -1.54
CA ALA A 124 -11.47 0.89 -0.31
C ALA A 124 -10.00 0.73 0.12
N ALA A 125 -9.03 1.02 -0.76
CA ALA A 125 -7.61 0.90 -0.45
C ALA A 125 -7.18 1.81 0.71
N VAL A 126 -7.78 2.99 0.85
CA VAL A 126 -7.53 3.91 1.97
C VAL A 126 -7.83 3.23 3.31
N TYR A 127 -8.96 2.54 3.42
CA TYR A 127 -9.36 1.84 4.66
C TYR A 127 -8.55 0.58 4.96
N VAL A 128 -7.73 0.14 4.01
CA VAL A 128 -6.90 -1.06 4.15
C VAL A 128 -5.45 -0.70 4.43
N TYR A 129 -4.90 0.30 3.72
CA TYR A 129 -3.47 0.55 3.67
C TYR A 129 -3.01 1.86 4.30
N ASP A 130 -3.92 2.79 4.60
CA ASP A 130 -3.59 4.08 5.21
C ASP A 130 -3.48 3.96 6.73
N ASP A 131 -2.47 4.60 7.35
CA ASP A 131 -2.25 4.53 8.80
C ASP A 131 -3.34 5.21 9.62
N MET A 132 -3.93 6.28 9.09
CA MET A 132 -4.96 7.06 9.78
C MET A 132 -6.36 6.45 9.62
N TRP A 133 -6.62 5.85 8.46
CA TRP A 133 -7.96 5.40 8.07
C TRP A 133 -8.12 3.89 8.10
N GLN A 134 -7.05 3.14 8.39
CA GLN A 134 -7.14 1.68 8.43
C GLN A 134 -8.20 1.22 9.42
N ASN A 135 -9.15 0.43 8.94
CA ASN A 135 -10.15 -0.17 9.79
C ASN A 135 -9.50 -1.15 10.78
N LYS A 136 -9.85 -1.03 12.08
CA LYS A 136 -9.31 -1.89 13.15
C LYS A 136 -9.47 -3.40 12.87
N LEU A 137 -10.57 -3.80 12.24
CA LEU A 137 -10.79 -5.20 11.87
C LEU A 137 -9.80 -5.63 10.79
N VAL A 138 -9.58 -4.77 9.78
CA VAL A 138 -8.65 -5.01 8.67
C VAL A 138 -7.24 -5.23 9.19
N GLY A 139 -6.76 -4.39 10.11
CA GLY A 139 -5.47 -4.58 10.78
C GLY A 139 -5.38 -5.90 11.57
N ARG A 140 -6.45 -6.27 12.32
CA ARG A 140 -6.49 -7.54 13.08
C ARG A 140 -6.46 -8.79 12.21
N ILE A 141 -6.97 -8.74 10.99
CA ILE A 141 -6.89 -9.87 10.05
C ILE A 141 -5.56 -9.96 9.30
N GLY A 142 -4.62 -9.04 9.59
CA GLY A 142 -3.25 -9.11 9.13
C GLY A 142 -2.89 -8.18 7.97
N TRP A 143 -3.76 -7.26 7.57
CA TRP A 143 -3.39 -6.23 6.62
C TRP A 143 -2.43 -5.23 7.27
N ARG A 144 -1.33 -4.94 6.61
CA ARG A 144 -0.36 -3.95 7.05
C ARG A 144 -0.54 -2.65 6.27
N THR A 145 -0.30 -1.54 6.94
CA THR A 145 -0.29 -0.23 6.28
C THR A 145 0.93 -0.09 5.37
N ILE A 146 0.86 0.84 4.44
CA ILE A 146 1.97 1.08 3.50
C ILE A 146 3.25 1.43 4.24
N ASN A 147 3.17 2.28 5.27
CA ASN A 147 4.36 2.68 6.02
C ASN A 147 5.04 1.49 6.70
N VAL A 148 4.27 0.56 7.25
CA VAL A 148 4.80 -0.68 7.84
C VAL A 148 5.45 -1.57 6.78
N ILE A 149 4.82 -1.71 5.60
CA ILE A 149 5.38 -2.49 4.49
C ILE A 149 6.71 -1.88 4.04
N VAL A 150 6.74 -0.58 3.76
CA VAL A 150 7.94 0.15 3.31
C VAL A 150 9.05 0.04 4.35
N ALA A 151 8.76 0.32 5.62
CA ALA A 151 9.75 0.21 6.71
C ALA A 151 10.35 -1.20 6.81
N SER A 152 9.52 -2.25 6.67
CA SER A 152 9.98 -3.64 6.70
C SER A 152 10.91 -4.01 5.53
N LYS A 153 10.92 -3.21 4.46
CA LYS A 153 11.67 -3.46 3.21
C LYS A 153 12.82 -2.47 2.98
N ALA A 154 13.07 -1.56 3.92
CA ALA A 154 14.06 -0.49 3.78
C ALA A 154 15.44 -1.00 3.32
N LYS A 155 16.00 -2.04 3.99
CA LYS A 155 17.30 -2.62 3.63
C LYS A 155 17.34 -3.21 2.20
N GLN A 156 16.25 -3.87 1.78
CA GLN A 156 16.17 -4.42 0.43
C GLN A 156 16.01 -3.31 -0.60
N LEU A 157 15.27 -2.28 -0.25
CA LEU A 157 15.08 -1.10 -1.11
C LEU A 157 16.40 -0.37 -1.36
N ASP A 158 17.24 -0.18 -0.33
CA ASP A 158 18.59 0.35 -0.49
C ASP A 158 19.42 -0.43 -1.51
N ARG A 159 19.38 -1.77 -1.43
CA ARG A 159 20.09 -2.63 -2.38
C ARG A 159 19.54 -2.53 -3.82
N VAL A 160 18.22 -2.32 -3.96
CA VAL A 160 17.59 -2.11 -5.28
C VAL A 160 18.07 -0.79 -5.88
N LEU A 161 18.12 0.26 -5.08
CA LEU A 161 18.58 1.58 -5.49
C LEU A 161 20.06 1.58 -5.88
N ASP A 162 20.92 0.96 -5.08
CA ASP A 162 22.35 0.84 -5.39
C ASP A 162 22.57 0.10 -6.73
N ARG A 163 21.83 -0.97 -6.98
CA ARG A 163 21.89 -1.70 -8.27
C ARG A 163 21.39 -0.84 -9.42
N ALA A 164 20.27 -0.15 -9.25
CA ALA A 164 19.69 0.72 -10.27
C ALA A 164 20.64 1.88 -10.60
N ALA A 165 21.23 2.51 -9.58
CA ALA A 165 22.22 3.58 -9.77
C ALA A 165 23.43 3.10 -10.55
N LYS A 166 24.06 1.99 -10.15
CA LYS A 166 25.20 1.38 -10.85
C LYS A 166 24.85 1.04 -12.30
N ALA A 167 23.70 0.45 -12.54
CA ALA A 167 23.24 0.10 -13.89
C ALA A 167 22.99 1.35 -14.76
N SER A 168 22.44 2.41 -14.18
CA SER A 168 22.21 3.68 -14.87
C SER A 168 23.50 4.38 -15.21
N ILE A 169 24.44 4.46 -14.26
CA ILE A 169 25.78 5.06 -14.46
C ILE A 169 26.53 4.31 -15.59
N LYS A 170 26.51 2.97 -15.55
CA LYS A 170 27.15 2.16 -16.60
C LYS A 170 26.53 2.41 -17.98
N ARG A 171 25.17 2.53 -18.07
CA ARG A 171 24.49 2.84 -19.34
C ARG A 171 24.86 4.21 -19.89
N GLN A 172 25.22 5.16 -19.02
CA GLN A 172 25.63 6.49 -19.42
C GLN A 172 27.12 6.60 -19.77
N GLY A 173 27.87 5.50 -19.71
CA GLY A 173 29.29 5.50 -19.99
C GLY A 173 30.15 6.23 -18.95
N LEU A 174 29.62 6.39 -17.72
CA LEU A 174 30.26 7.11 -16.62
C LEU A 174 30.94 6.16 -15.60
N ALA A 175 31.09 4.89 -15.96
CA ALA A 175 31.76 3.86 -15.15
C ALA A 175 32.94 3.26 -15.89
#